data_6d4942ded73b5e06d12a29640b9d14e4
#
_entry.id   6d4942ded73b5e06d12a29640b9d14e4
#
_cell.length_a   1.000
_cell.length_b   1.000
_cell.length_c   1.000
_cell.angle_alpha   90.00
_cell.angle_beta   90.00
_cell.angle_gamma   90.00
#
_symmetry.space_group_name_H-M   'P 1'
#
loop_
_entity.id
_entity.type
_entity.pdbx_description
1 polymer ?
#
loop_
_entity_poly.entity_id
_entity_poly.type
_entity_poly.pdbx_seq_one_letter_code
_entity_poly.pdbx_strand_id
1 'polypeptide(L)'
;MPEQSVPVQQLLWGLVADAALAFQAVGVPSPRYDAEELAAHALGVPRSGLRSVQVLDEATITRFRAAVARRQAREPLQHILGTAAFRHVEVAVGPGVFVPRPETEVVAGFAIDRAREVVAEGRSPLVVDLCTGSGVIAISVAGEVPEAIVHAVEVSEEALVWARRNVEGSDVRLQAGDATAAGTLAELDGTVDVVVSNPPYIPADGVVRDPEVLAYDPAVALWGNGPDGLGVLRGVAVRAQALLRPGGWFVVEHADVQGAAVVAALRDQGGWVEAADHRDLTGRDRYAVARRDAPTSAPTSAPSGDGGDR
;
A
#
# COMPACT_ATOMS: atom_id res chain seq x y z
N MET A 1 47.72 -13.22 31.93
CA MET A 1 46.32 -13.11 32.33
C MET A 1 45.47 -13.45 31.10
N PRO A 2 44.64 -14.52 31.09
CA PRO A 2 43.76 -14.73 29.97
C PRO A 2 42.74 -13.57 29.95
N GLU A 3 42.63 -12.88 28.82
CA GLU A 3 41.54 -11.94 28.57
C GLU A 3 40.23 -12.66 28.82
N GLN A 4 39.46 -12.20 29.77
CA GLN A 4 38.08 -12.70 29.97
C GLN A 4 37.26 -12.32 28.75
N SER A 5 37.02 -13.27 27.85
CA SER A 5 36.15 -13.05 26.71
C SER A 5 34.73 -12.67 27.21
N VAL A 6 34.26 -11.50 26.82
CA VAL A 6 32.89 -11.05 27.13
C VAL A 6 31.91 -12.09 26.57
N PRO A 7 30.91 -12.56 27.34
CA PRO A 7 29.90 -13.48 26.82
C PRO A 7 29.20 -12.91 25.55
N VAL A 8 29.03 -13.75 24.55
CA VAL A 8 28.45 -13.35 23.25
C VAL A 8 27.15 -12.58 23.43
N GLN A 9 26.26 -13.04 24.30
CA GLN A 9 24.98 -12.36 24.58
C GLN A 9 25.21 -10.97 25.20
N GLN A 10 26.14 -10.79 26.08
CA GLN A 10 26.45 -9.48 26.67
C GLN A 10 26.97 -8.51 25.60
N LEU A 11 27.84 -8.97 24.72
CA LEU A 11 28.38 -8.18 23.61
C LEU A 11 27.26 -7.80 22.64
N LEU A 12 26.41 -8.75 22.20
CA LEU A 12 25.32 -8.51 21.29
C LEU A 12 24.34 -7.46 21.83
N TRP A 13 23.87 -7.65 23.07
CA TRP A 13 22.92 -6.71 23.66
C TRP A 13 23.53 -5.34 23.99
N GLY A 14 24.82 -5.27 24.21
CA GLY A 14 25.58 -4.03 24.30
C GLY A 14 25.55 -3.26 22.98
N LEU A 15 25.88 -3.93 21.86
CA LEU A 15 25.83 -3.33 20.51
C LEU A 15 24.43 -2.86 20.15
N VAL A 16 23.40 -3.65 20.45
CA VAL A 16 21.98 -3.27 20.20
C VAL A 16 21.58 -2.07 21.06
N ALA A 17 22.00 -2.00 22.31
CA ALA A 17 21.72 -0.87 23.19
C ALA A 17 22.37 0.43 22.70
N ASP A 18 23.65 0.36 22.30
CA ASP A 18 24.38 1.49 21.75
C ASP A 18 23.73 2.03 20.45
N ALA A 19 23.32 1.10 19.56
CA ALA A 19 22.60 1.47 18.35
C ALA A 19 21.25 2.14 18.66
N ALA A 20 20.49 1.62 19.61
CA ALA A 20 19.22 2.22 20.02
C ALA A 20 19.38 3.63 20.58
N LEU A 21 20.42 3.89 21.39
CA LEU A 21 20.75 5.23 21.87
C LEU A 21 21.12 6.18 20.72
N ALA A 22 21.90 5.68 19.75
CA ALA A 22 22.28 6.45 18.58
C ALA A 22 21.05 6.81 17.71
N PHE A 23 20.10 5.90 17.53
CA PHE A 23 18.84 6.14 16.81
C PHE A 23 17.93 7.12 17.54
N GLN A 24 17.85 7.00 18.87
CA GLN A 24 17.13 7.95 19.70
C GLN A 24 17.66 9.38 19.53
N ALA A 25 18.98 9.54 19.49
CA ALA A 25 19.62 10.85 19.34
C ALA A 25 19.28 11.54 18.01
N VAL A 26 18.97 10.79 16.96
CA VAL A 26 18.56 11.33 15.64
C VAL A 26 17.05 11.26 15.39
N GLY A 27 16.25 10.96 16.43
CA GLY A 27 14.80 10.99 16.39
C GLY A 27 14.14 9.85 15.63
N VAL A 28 14.75 8.66 15.56
CA VAL A 28 14.09 7.46 15.05
C VAL A 28 12.91 7.10 15.97
N PRO A 29 11.69 6.86 15.46
CA PRO A 29 10.50 6.64 16.30
C PRO A 29 10.57 5.39 17.19
N SER A 30 11.18 4.30 16.69
CA SER A 30 11.23 3.00 17.35
C SER A 30 12.69 2.50 17.52
N PRO A 31 13.56 3.24 18.23
CA PRO A 31 15.01 3.03 18.18
C PRO A 31 15.44 1.63 18.63
N ARG A 32 14.78 1.08 19.63
CA ARG A 32 15.09 -0.26 20.16
C ARG A 32 14.66 -1.35 19.18
N TYR A 33 13.48 -1.22 18.61
CA TYR A 33 12.97 -2.16 17.63
C TYR A 33 13.87 -2.19 16.40
N ASP A 34 14.21 -1.02 15.86
CA ASP A 34 15.07 -0.90 14.68
C ASP A 34 16.46 -1.50 14.92
N ALA A 35 17.04 -1.27 16.10
CA ALA A 35 18.35 -1.85 16.45
C ALA A 35 18.30 -3.39 16.53
N GLU A 36 17.22 -3.96 17.08
CA GLU A 36 17.03 -5.41 17.14
C GLU A 36 16.81 -6.02 15.75
N GLU A 37 16.01 -5.38 14.89
CA GLU A 37 15.81 -5.85 13.50
C GLU A 37 17.12 -5.82 12.70
N LEU A 38 17.92 -4.77 12.82
CA LEU A 38 19.20 -4.69 12.13
C LEU A 38 20.21 -5.73 12.67
N ALA A 39 20.19 -6.03 13.95
CA ALA A 39 21.01 -7.09 14.52
C ALA A 39 20.57 -8.48 14.01
N ALA A 40 19.27 -8.73 13.97
CA ALA A 40 18.70 -9.96 13.44
C ALA A 40 19.04 -10.15 11.95
N HIS A 41 18.90 -9.08 11.16
CA HIS A 41 19.28 -9.06 9.74
C HIS A 41 20.78 -9.36 9.55
N ALA A 42 21.67 -8.71 10.30
CA ALA A 42 23.10 -8.95 10.21
C ALA A 42 23.49 -10.39 10.56
N LEU A 43 22.75 -11.02 11.46
CA LEU A 43 22.94 -12.41 11.90
C LEU A 43 22.24 -13.44 11.00
N GLY A 44 21.31 -13.02 10.12
CA GLY A 44 20.49 -13.93 9.33
C GLY A 44 19.52 -14.78 10.15
N VAL A 45 19.01 -14.24 11.27
CA VAL A 45 18.05 -14.91 12.15
C VAL A 45 16.80 -14.04 12.35
N PRO A 46 15.65 -14.60 12.71
CA PRO A 46 14.51 -13.79 13.10
C PRO A 46 14.82 -13.04 14.40
N ARG A 47 14.18 -11.89 14.64
CA ARG A 47 14.38 -11.09 15.87
C ARG A 47 14.19 -11.89 17.15
N SER A 48 13.24 -12.82 17.18
CA SER A 48 13.05 -13.75 18.31
C SER A 48 14.25 -14.65 18.58
N GLY A 49 15.08 -14.92 17.55
CA GLY A 49 16.27 -15.75 17.62
C GLY A 49 17.48 -15.07 18.27
N LEU A 50 17.48 -13.73 18.43
CA LEU A 50 18.61 -12.99 19.00
C LEU A 50 19.06 -13.51 20.39
N ARG A 51 18.10 -13.96 21.20
CA ARG A 51 18.38 -14.50 22.54
C ARG A 51 19.12 -15.84 22.53
N SER A 52 19.12 -16.54 21.40
CA SER A 52 19.71 -17.88 21.24
C SER A 52 21.05 -17.84 20.51
N VAL A 53 21.54 -16.65 20.13
CA VAL A 53 22.81 -16.49 19.40
C VAL A 53 23.97 -16.91 20.29
N GLN A 54 24.79 -17.85 19.79
CA GLN A 54 25.95 -18.41 20.50
C GLN A 54 27.29 -17.92 19.92
N VAL A 55 27.28 -17.41 18.70
CA VAL A 55 28.48 -16.94 17.98
C VAL A 55 28.21 -15.57 17.40
N LEU A 56 29.14 -14.66 17.55
CA LEU A 56 29.13 -13.32 16.98
C LEU A 56 30.50 -13.03 16.41
N ASP A 57 30.66 -13.17 15.10
CA ASP A 57 31.92 -12.95 14.43
C ASP A 57 32.08 -11.48 14.00
N GLU A 58 33.32 -11.11 13.67
CA GLU A 58 33.72 -9.76 13.31
C GLU A 58 33.03 -9.30 12.02
N ALA A 59 32.77 -10.22 11.09
CA ALA A 59 32.04 -9.90 9.84
C ALA A 59 30.58 -9.50 10.11
N THR A 60 29.92 -10.19 11.03
CA THR A 60 28.55 -9.86 11.49
C THR A 60 28.50 -8.52 12.20
N ILE A 61 29.47 -8.26 13.10
CA ILE A 61 29.57 -6.95 13.79
C ILE A 61 29.77 -5.82 12.76
N THR A 62 30.61 -6.05 11.77
CA THR A 62 30.86 -5.06 10.70
C THR A 62 29.59 -4.79 9.87
N ARG A 63 28.85 -5.83 9.45
CA ARG A 63 27.56 -5.67 8.75
C ARG A 63 26.54 -4.91 9.60
N PHE A 64 26.42 -5.27 10.88
CA PHE A 64 25.53 -4.56 11.80
C PHE A 64 25.88 -3.08 11.93
N ARG A 65 27.17 -2.75 12.16
CA ARG A 65 27.63 -1.36 12.28
C ARG A 65 27.36 -0.56 10.99
N ALA A 66 27.56 -1.16 9.82
CA ALA A 66 27.23 -0.53 8.55
C ALA A 66 25.74 -0.24 8.42
N ALA A 67 24.88 -1.18 8.80
CA ALA A 67 23.42 -0.98 8.82
C ALA A 67 22.99 0.10 9.83
N VAL A 68 23.63 0.12 11.02
CA VAL A 68 23.40 1.18 12.02
C VAL A 68 23.77 2.55 11.48
N ALA A 69 24.89 2.70 10.78
CA ALA A 69 25.30 3.98 10.18
C ALA A 69 24.26 4.49 9.15
N ARG A 70 23.72 3.60 8.31
CA ARG A 70 22.65 3.92 7.37
C ARG A 70 21.38 4.40 8.10
N ARG A 71 20.95 3.68 9.13
CA ARG A 71 19.76 4.04 9.91
C ARG A 71 19.92 5.35 10.68
N GLN A 72 21.14 5.65 11.20
CA GLN A 72 21.48 6.95 11.80
C GLN A 72 21.37 8.09 10.78
N ALA A 73 21.68 7.85 9.52
CA ALA A 73 21.47 8.79 8.42
C ALA A 73 19.98 8.91 8.01
N ARG A 74 19.05 8.31 8.78
CA ARG A 74 17.60 8.30 8.57
C ARG A 74 17.17 7.56 7.31
N GLU A 75 17.99 6.63 6.80
CA GLU A 75 17.53 5.69 5.76
C GLU A 75 16.42 4.79 6.35
N PRO A 76 15.29 4.58 5.64
CA PRO A 76 14.20 3.73 6.12
C PRO A 76 14.70 2.33 6.50
N LEU A 77 14.23 1.80 7.63
CA LEU A 77 14.59 0.46 8.09
C LEU A 77 14.37 -0.57 6.99
N GLN A 78 13.23 -0.50 6.30
CA GLN A 78 12.84 -1.43 5.24
C GLN A 78 13.80 -1.38 4.03
N HIS A 79 14.34 -0.22 3.68
CA HIS A 79 15.35 -0.11 2.64
C HIS A 79 16.69 -0.76 3.06
N ILE A 80 17.02 -0.70 4.36
CA ILE A 80 18.23 -1.34 4.88
C ILE A 80 18.06 -2.86 4.92
N LEU A 81 16.89 -3.34 5.31
CA LEU A 81 16.54 -4.77 5.35
C LEU A 81 16.31 -5.33 3.94
N GLY A 82 15.91 -4.49 2.97
CA GLY A 82 15.53 -4.90 1.63
C GLY A 82 14.12 -5.47 1.53
N THR A 83 13.38 -5.53 2.64
CA THR A 83 12.01 -6.08 2.71
C THR A 83 11.10 -5.25 3.59
N ALA A 84 9.80 -5.36 3.35
CA ALA A 84 8.74 -4.80 4.20
C ALA A 84 7.64 -5.85 4.42
N ALA A 85 7.27 -6.05 5.68
CA ALA A 85 6.13 -6.87 6.06
C ALA A 85 4.83 -6.08 5.88
N PHE A 86 3.78 -6.73 5.39
CA PHE A 86 2.46 -6.16 5.21
C PHE A 86 1.42 -7.27 5.27
N ARG A 87 0.45 -7.17 6.18
CA ARG A 87 -0.56 -8.23 6.41
C ARG A 87 0.09 -9.62 6.58
N HIS A 88 -0.09 -10.51 5.62
CA HIS A 88 0.44 -11.88 5.65
C HIS A 88 1.57 -12.12 4.64
N VAL A 89 2.12 -11.06 4.04
CA VAL A 89 3.18 -11.15 3.04
C VAL A 89 4.40 -10.32 3.46
N GLU A 90 5.54 -10.68 2.91
CA GLU A 90 6.74 -9.87 2.93
C GLU A 90 7.12 -9.55 1.49
N VAL A 91 7.33 -8.26 1.21
CA VAL A 91 7.69 -7.78 -0.14
C VAL A 91 9.08 -7.16 -0.15
N ALA A 92 9.78 -7.32 -1.26
CA ALA A 92 11.04 -6.65 -1.49
C ALA A 92 10.79 -5.15 -1.75
N VAL A 93 11.61 -4.30 -1.12
CA VAL A 93 11.57 -2.85 -1.27
C VAL A 93 12.97 -2.26 -1.26
N GLY A 94 13.10 -1.05 -1.81
CA GLY A 94 14.34 -0.30 -1.82
C GLY A 94 14.16 1.05 -2.51
N PRO A 95 15.23 1.72 -2.91
CA PRO A 95 15.14 3.02 -3.59
C PRO A 95 14.22 2.98 -4.81
N GLY A 96 13.40 4.02 -4.98
CA GLY A 96 12.50 4.17 -6.12
C GLY A 96 11.11 3.55 -5.95
N VAL A 97 10.82 2.92 -4.80
CA VAL A 97 9.46 2.45 -4.46
C VAL A 97 9.01 2.97 -3.10
N PHE A 98 7.73 3.30 -2.98
CA PHE A 98 7.11 3.66 -1.71
C PHE A 98 7.11 2.46 -0.76
N VAL A 99 7.59 2.68 0.48
CA VAL A 99 7.58 1.64 1.52
C VAL A 99 6.14 1.41 1.99
N PRO A 100 5.60 0.17 1.93
CA PRO A 100 4.29 -0.14 2.46
C PRO A 100 4.10 0.35 3.90
N ARG A 101 2.95 0.98 4.19
CA ARG A 101 2.63 1.52 5.51
C ARG A 101 1.59 0.64 6.21
N PRO A 102 1.65 0.48 7.54
CA PRO A 102 0.66 -0.29 8.29
C PRO A 102 -0.78 0.22 8.12
N GLU A 103 -0.96 1.53 7.93
CA GLU A 103 -2.26 2.14 7.72
C GLU A 103 -2.94 1.67 6.42
N THR A 104 -2.16 1.33 5.40
CA THR A 104 -2.67 0.80 4.12
C THR A 104 -3.26 -0.62 4.25
N GLU A 105 -2.93 -1.34 5.34
CA GLU A 105 -3.48 -2.69 5.58
C GLU A 105 -5.00 -2.71 5.73
N VAL A 106 -5.62 -1.65 6.26
CA VAL A 106 -7.09 -1.56 6.37
C VAL A 106 -7.73 -1.31 5.01
N VAL A 107 -7.04 -0.59 4.12
CA VAL A 107 -7.48 -0.37 2.73
C VAL A 107 -7.50 -1.68 1.95
N ALA A 108 -6.39 -2.44 2.03
CA ALA A 108 -6.30 -3.79 1.46
C ALA A 108 -7.36 -4.71 2.08
N GLY A 109 -7.57 -4.64 3.41
CA GLY A 109 -8.59 -5.41 4.13
C GLY A 109 -9.99 -5.19 3.59
N PHE A 110 -10.37 -3.94 3.34
CA PHE A 110 -11.67 -3.63 2.73
C PHE A 110 -11.82 -4.28 1.34
N ALA A 111 -10.81 -4.16 0.48
CA ALA A 111 -10.84 -4.78 -0.85
C ALA A 111 -10.95 -6.31 -0.78
N ILE A 112 -10.21 -6.94 0.13
CA ILE A 112 -10.25 -8.38 0.39
C ILE A 112 -11.63 -8.83 0.85
N ASP A 113 -12.26 -8.09 1.79
CA ASP A 113 -13.60 -8.43 2.30
C ASP A 113 -14.66 -8.34 1.19
N ARG A 114 -14.59 -7.31 0.33
CA ARG A 114 -15.49 -7.20 -0.83
C ARG A 114 -15.26 -8.32 -1.85
N ALA A 115 -14.01 -8.71 -2.09
CA ALA A 115 -13.68 -9.84 -2.95
C ALA A 115 -14.25 -11.17 -2.38
N ARG A 116 -14.11 -11.40 -1.07
CA ARG A 116 -14.68 -12.57 -0.39
C ARG A 116 -16.20 -12.63 -0.50
N GLU A 117 -16.89 -11.51 -0.48
CA GLU A 117 -18.34 -11.47 -0.70
C GLU A 117 -18.72 -11.97 -2.10
N VAL A 118 -17.94 -11.58 -3.13
CA VAL A 118 -18.14 -12.07 -4.51
C VAL A 118 -17.89 -13.59 -4.60
N VAL A 119 -16.89 -14.11 -3.89
CA VAL A 119 -16.66 -15.57 -3.78
C VAL A 119 -17.85 -16.27 -3.12
N ALA A 120 -18.41 -15.68 -2.06
CA ALA A 120 -19.59 -16.23 -1.39
C ALA A 120 -20.83 -16.27 -2.30
N GLU A 121 -20.89 -15.41 -3.32
CA GLU A 121 -21.90 -15.45 -4.39
C GLU A 121 -21.63 -16.54 -5.45
N GLY A 122 -20.54 -17.31 -5.32
CA GLY A 122 -20.14 -18.37 -6.27
C GLY A 122 -19.44 -17.85 -7.53
N ARG A 123 -18.83 -16.65 -7.48
CA ARG A 123 -18.09 -16.02 -8.59
C ARG A 123 -16.62 -15.83 -8.25
N SER A 124 -15.77 -15.74 -9.27
CA SER A 124 -14.39 -15.29 -9.14
C SER A 124 -14.34 -13.76 -9.20
N PRO A 125 -13.94 -13.06 -8.13
CA PRO A 125 -13.88 -11.61 -8.12
C PRO A 125 -12.78 -11.09 -9.05
N LEU A 126 -13.08 -10.04 -9.80
CA LEU A 126 -12.11 -9.27 -10.58
C LEU A 126 -11.72 -8.02 -9.77
N VAL A 127 -10.45 -7.96 -9.37
CA VAL A 127 -9.92 -6.87 -8.54
C VAL A 127 -8.82 -6.12 -9.29
N VAL A 128 -8.84 -4.80 -9.21
CA VAL A 128 -7.82 -3.93 -9.83
C VAL A 128 -7.17 -3.06 -8.74
N ASP A 129 -5.84 -3.13 -8.63
CA ASP A 129 -5.01 -2.27 -7.79
C ASP A 129 -4.38 -1.18 -8.66
N LEU A 130 -4.84 0.05 -8.51
CA LEU A 130 -4.33 1.22 -9.24
C LEU A 130 -3.30 1.97 -8.39
N CYS A 131 -2.17 2.36 -8.96
CA CYS A 131 -1.00 2.90 -8.27
C CYS A 131 -0.39 1.87 -7.31
N THR A 132 -0.10 0.67 -7.82
CA THR A 132 0.24 -0.50 -6.99
C THR A 132 1.57 -0.40 -6.24
N GLY A 133 2.48 0.48 -6.64
CA GLY A 133 3.79 0.66 -6.02
C GLY A 133 4.61 -0.62 -6.01
N SER A 134 4.85 -1.17 -4.83
CA SER A 134 5.55 -2.46 -4.66
C SER A 134 4.72 -3.69 -5.05
N GLY A 135 3.44 -3.53 -5.38
CA GLY A 135 2.51 -4.63 -5.64
C GLY A 135 1.85 -5.21 -4.39
N VAL A 136 2.10 -4.62 -3.23
CA VAL A 136 1.76 -5.23 -1.93
C VAL A 136 0.27 -5.45 -1.71
N ILE A 137 -0.60 -4.51 -2.15
CA ILE A 137 -2.06 -4.67 -2.04
C ILE A 137 -2.51 -5.80 -2.96
N ALA A 138 -2.08 -5.77 -4.23
CA ALA A 138 -2.43 -6.79 -5.22
C ALA A 138 -2.05 -8.21 -4.77
N ILE A 139 -0.82 -8.37 -4.24
CA ILE A 139 -0.32 -9.66 -3.74
C ILE A 139 -1.11 -10.11 -2.50
N SER A 140 -1.45 -9.19 -1.60
CA SER A 140 -2.26 -9.51 -0.43
C SER A 140 -3.66 -9.99 -0.82
N VAL A 141 -4.30 -9.33 -1.80
CA VAL A 141 -5.60 -9.77 -2.34
C VAL A 141 -5.47 -11.17 -2.96
N ALA A 142 -4.47 -11.41 -3.83
CA ALA A 142 -4.28 -12.70 -4.48
C ALA A 142 -3.98 -13.82 -3.47
N GLY A 143 -3.21 -13.53 -2.41
CA GLY A 143 -2.87 -14.50 -1.38
C GLY A 143 -4.01 -14.84 -0.42
N GLU A 144 -4.88 -13.84 -0.11
CA GLU A 144 -5.98 -14.02 0.84
C GLU A 144 -7.31 -14.40 0.18
N VAL A 145 -7.44 -14.22 -1.13
CA VAL A 145 -8.60 -14.60 -1.96
C VAL A 145 -8.09 -15.31 -3.22
N PRO A 146 -7.72 -16.60 -3.11
CA PRO A 146 -7.11 -17.33 -4.23
C PRO A 146 -8.00 -17.42 -5.49
N GLU A 147 -9.32 -17.24 -5.35
CA GLU A 147 -10.27 -17.22 -6.46
C GLU A 147 -10.26 -15.89 -7.23
N ALA A 148 -9.58 -14.86 -6.70
CA ALA A 148 -9.57 -13.54 -7.31
C ALA A 148 -8.68 -13.49 -8.56
N ILE A 149 -9.18 -12.82 -9.58
CA ILE A 149 -8.37 -12.38 -10.72
C ILE A 149 -7.90 -10.97 -10.42
N VAL A 150 -6.59 -10.80 -10.20
CA VAL A 150 -6.02 -9.53 -9.74
C VAL A 150 -5.19 -8.89 -10.83
N HIS A 151 -5.52 -7.64 -11.17
CA HIS A 151 -4.72 -6.76 -12.01
C HIS A 151 -4.09 -5.65 -11.17
N ALA A 152 -2.87 -5.26 -11.51
CA ALA A 152 -2.13 -4.19 -10.84
C ALA A 152 -1.53 -3.23 -11.87
N VAL A 153 -1.60 -1.93 -11.62
CA VAL A 153 -1.11 -0.89 -12.52
C VAL A 153 -0.13 0.03 -11.80
N GLU A 154 1.03 0.28 -12.43
CA GLU A 154 2.05 1.19 -11.94
C GLU A 154 2.62 2.03 -13.07
N VAL A 155 2.84 3.32 -12.82
CA VAL A 155 3.40 4.26 -13.80
C VAL A 155 4.91 4.42 -13.68
N SER A 156 5.46 4.24 -12.47
CA SER A 156 6.89 4.40 -12.20
C SER A 156 7.68 3.19 -12.65
N GLU A 157 8.62 3.38 -13.60
CA GLU A 157 9.52 2.30 -14.02
C GLU A 157 10.41 1.80 -12.87
N GLU A 158 10.77 2.67 -11.92
CA GLU A 158 11.55 2.27 -10.74
C GLU A 158 10.74 1.39 -9.81
N ALA A 159 9.48 1.74 -9.52
CA ALA A 159 8.57 0.94 -8.71
C ALA A 159 8.22 -0.39 -9.40
N LEU A 160 8.07 -0.39 -10.73
CA LEU A 160 7.82 -1.61 -11.51
C LEU A 160 8.93 -2.66 -11.38
N VAL A 161 10.18 -2.26 -11.14
CA VAL A 161 11.26 -3.23 -10.85
C VAL A 161 10.94 -4.05 -9.61
N TRP A 162 10.48 -3.38 -8.54
CA TRP A 162 10.09 -4.02 -7.29
C TRP A 162 8.79 -4.81 -7.43
N ALA A 163 7.77 -4.22 -8.05
CA ALA A 163 6.50 -4.89 -8.27
C ALA A 163 6.66 -6.19 -9.07
N ARG A 164 7.42 -6.19 -10.18
CA ARG A 164 7.71 -7.40 -10.99
C ARG A 164 8.35 -8.48 -10.15
N ARG A 165 9.35 -8.13 -9.32
CA ARG A 165 9.99 -9.07 -8.41
C ARG A 165 9.01 -9.65 -7.38
N ASN A 166 8.14 -8.81 -6.85
CA ASN A 166 7.22 -9.20 -5.79
C ASN A 166 6.05 -10.05 -6.29
N VAL A 167 5.56 -9.80 -7.51
CA VAL A 167 4.48 -10.61 -8.10
C VAL A 167 4.99 -11.93 -8.72
N GLU A 168 6.30 -12.13 -8.78
CA GLU A 168 6.86 -13.37 -9.33
C GLU A 168 6.35 -14.59 -8.56
N GLY A 169 5.80 -15.56 -9.29
CA GLY A 169 5.20 -16.76 -8.71
C GLY A 169 3.77 -16.60 -8.20
N SER A 170 3.15 -15.41 -8.37
CA SER A 170 1.72 -15.17 -8.14
C SER A 170 0.95 -15.07 -9.47
N ASP A 171 -0.40 -15.13 -9.39
CA ASP A 171 -1.30 -14.92 -10.54
C ASP A 171 -1.66 -13.44 -10.78
N VAL A 172 -0.97 -12.49 -10.12
CA VAL A 172 -1.19 -11.05 -10.30
C VAL A 172 -0.73 -10.61 -11.69
N ARG A 173 -1.62 -9.94 -12.43
CA ARG A 173 -1.37 -9.40 -13.77
C ARG A 173 -0.89 -7.96 -13.67
N LEU A 174 0.42 -7.75 -13.59
CA LEU A 174 1.03 -6.44 -13.49
C LEU A 174 1.17 -5.77 -14.87
N GLN A 175 0.73 -4.53 -14.97
CA GLN A 175 0.85 -3.70 -16.17
C GLN A 175 1.51 -2.36 -15.85
N ALA A 176 2.44 -1.92 -16.71
CA ALA A 176 2.92 -0.55 -16.73
C ALA A 176 1.86 0.36 -17.34
N GLY A 177 1.50 1.45 -16.66
CA GLY A 177 0.49 2.37 -17.15
C GLY A 177 0.13 3.48 -16.18
N ASP A 178 -0.49 4.53 -16.70
CA ASP A 178 -1.03 5.63 -15.90
C ASP A 178 -2.43 5.25 -15.41
N ALA A 179 -2.61 5.15 -14.09
CA ALA A 179 -3.86 4.82 -13.42
C ALA A 179 -4.99 5.84 -13.67
N THR A 180 -4.66 7.03 -14.20
CA THR A 180 -5.63 8.09 -14.53
C THR A 180 -6.05 8.08 -16.00
N ALA A 181 -5.32 7.36 -16.85
CA ALA A 181 -5.59 7.35 -18.28
C ALA A 181 -6.81 6.49 -18.64
N ALA A 182 -7.68 7.00 -19.50
CA ALA A 182 -8.91 6.32 -19.91
C ALA A 182 -8.67 4.96 -20.59
N GLY A 183 -7.49 4.78 -21.23
CA GLY A 183 -7.12 3.53 -21.91
C GLY A 183 -6.57 2.45 -21.00
N THR A 184 -6.26 2.76 -19.75
CA THR A 184 -5.66 1.80 -18.81
C THR A 184 -6.63 0.69 -18.46
N LEU A 185 -6.34 -0.57 -18.84
CA LEU A 185 -7.20 -1.74 -18.67
C LEU A 185 -8.60 -1.55 -19.29
N ALA A 186 -8.74 -0.82 -20.42
CA ALA A 186 -10.05 -0.51 -21.01
C ALA A 186 -10.85 -1.75 -21.42
N GLU A 187 -10.19 -2.88 -21.65
CA GLU A 187 -10.82 -4.18 -21.91
C GLU A 187 -11.61 -4.72 -20.71
N LEU A 188 -11.38 -4.18 -19.51
CA LEU A 188 -12.08 -4.56 -18.29
C LEU A 188 -13.24 -3.61 -17.93
N ASP A 189 -13.53 -2.61 -18.76
CA ASP A 189 -14.57 -1.63 -18.46
C ASP A 189 -15.93 -2.28 -18.17
N GLY A 190 -16.52 -1.86 -17.06
CA GLY A 190 -17.83 -2.34 -16.60
C GLY A 190 -17.84 -3.76 -16.03
N THR A 191 -16.68 -4.39 -15.83
CA THR A 191 -16.59 -5.81 -15.38
C THR A 191 -15.97 -6.01 -14.01
N VAL A 192 -15.22 -5.03 -13.49
CA VAL A 192 -14.44 -5.12 -12.25
C VAL A 192 -15.36 -5.10 -11.03
N ASP A 193 -15.15 -5.99 -10.09
CA ASP A 193 -15.89 -6.06 -8.82
C ASP A 193 -15.37 -5.07 -7.78
N VAL A 194 -14.03 -4.93 -7.68
CA VAL A 194 -13.38 -4.06 -6.70
C VAL A 194 -12.20 -3.34 -7.35
N VAL A 195 -12.16 -2.02 -7.19
CA VAL A 195 -10.97 -1.20 -7.46
C VAL A 195 -10.41 -0.68 -6.16
N VAL A 196 -9.13 -0.90 -5.92
CA VAL A 196 -8.40 -0.39 -4.76
C VAL A 196 -7.26 0.51 -5.23
N SER A 197 -6.92 1.54 -4.45
CA SER A 197 -5.80 2.42 -4.76
C SER A 197 -5.24 3.07 -3.50
N ASN A 198 -3.90 3.16 -3.44
CA ASN A 198 -3.20 4.11 -2.60
C ASN A 198 -2.45 5.10 -3.51
N PRO A 199 -3.13 6.11 -4.05
CA PRO A 199 -2.54 7.07 -4.96
C PRO A 199 -1.72 8.12 -4.20
N PRO A 200 -0.82 8.87 -4.84
CA PRO A 200 -0.21 10.05 -4.23
C PRO A 200 -1.30 11.10 -3.90
N TYR A 201 -1.20 11.68 -2.70
CA TYR A 201 -2.23 12.59 -2.17
C TYR A 201 -1.69 13.83 -1.45
N ILE A 202 -0.37 14.05 -1.41
CA ILE A 202 0.21 15.23 -0.75
C ILE A 202 0.03 16.45 -1.67
N PRO A 203 -0.51 17.57 -1.17
CA PRO A 203 -0.58 18.83 -1.92
C PRO A 203 0.80 19.31 -2.39
N ALA A 204 0.87 20.02 -3.50
CA ALA A 204 2.13 20.49 -4.07
C ALA A 204 2.95 21.40 -3.14
N ASP A 205 2.27 22.12 -2.24
CA ASP A 205 2.85 22.97 -1.18
C ASP A 205 2.77 22.31 0.22
N GLY A 206 2.43 21.04 0.26
CA GLY A 206 2.27 20.27 1.49
C GLY A 206 3.59 20.06 2.23
N VAL A 207 3.52 20.10 3.56
CA VAL A 207 4.69 19.86 4.42
C VAL A 207 4.76 18.38 4.78
N VAL A 208 5.75 17.69 4.25
CA VAL A 208 6.11 16.34 4.66
C VAL A 208 6.85 16.42 6.00
N ARG A 209 6.23 15.91 7.06
CA ARG A 209 6.79 16.00 8.42
C ARG A 209 7.87 14.96 8.71
N ASP A 210 7.77 13.80 8.08
CA ASP A 210 8.75 12.73 8.26
C ASP A 210 9.94 12.95 7.30
N PRO A 211 11.16 13.18 7.84
CA PRO A 211 12.34 13.39 7.00
C PRO A 211 12.69 12.16 6.15
N GLU A 212 12.29 10.95 6.56
CA GLU A 212 12.52 9.72 5.81
C GLU A 212 11.66 9.70 4.54
N VAL A 213 10.39 10.08 4.64
CA VAL A 213 9.50 10.20 3.49
C VAL A 213 10.03 11.20 2.48
N LEU A 214 10.43 12.38 2.95
CA LEU A 214 10.94 13.43 2.04
C LEU A 214 12.24 13.04 1.33
N ALA A 215 13.12 12.30 2.01
CA ALA A 215 14.46 11.97 1.50
C ALA A 215 14.50 10.71 0.65
N TYR A 216 13.60 9.75 0.88
CA TYR A 216 13.73 8.39 0.33
C TYR A 216 12.51 7.91 -0.47
N ASP A 217 11.30 8.39 -0.18
CA ASP A 217 10.15 8.01 -0.98
C ASP A 217 10.16 8.77 -2.33
N PRO A 218 9.81 8.12 -3.45
CA PRO A 218 9.85 8.75 -4.76
C PRO A 218 8.77 9.84 -4.90
N ALA A 219 9.11 10.97 -5.50
CA ALA A 219 8.22 12.12 -5.66
C ALA A 219 6.89 11.76 -6.33
N VAL A 220 6.92 10.82 -7.30
CA VAL A 220 5.74 10.33 -8.02
C VAL A 220 4.74 9.62 -7.10
N ALA A 221 5.20 9.05 -5.99
CA ALA A 221 4.35 8.38 -5.00
C ALA A 221 3.81 9.33 -3.91
N LEU A 222 4.28 10.57 -3.86
CA LEU A 222 3.93 11.52 -2.81
C LEU A 222 2.94 12.60 -3.28
N TRP A 223 3.23 13.25 -4.44
CA TRP A 223 2.54 14.46 -4.85
C TRP A 223 1.28 14.17 -5.66
N GLY A 224 0.11 14.43 -5.04
CA GLY A 224 -1.20 14.15 -5.63
C GLY A 224 -1.70 15.13 -6.67
N ASN A 225 -0.89 16.14 -7.00
CA ASN A 225 -1.24 17.26 -7.88
C ASN A 225 -2.41 18.13 -7.38
N GLY A 226 -2.42 19.38 -7.84
CA GLY A 226 -3.40 20.37 -7.43
C GLY A 226 -3.17 20.93 -6.02
N PRO A 227 -3.89 22.01 -5.67
CA PRO A 227 -3.71 22.70 -4.39
C PRO A 227 -4.19 21.89 -3.18
N ASP A 228 -5.06 20.92 -3.37
CA ASP A 228 -5.60 20.04 -2.33
C ASP A 228 -4.95 18.64 -2.34
N GLY A 229 -4.02 18.37 -3.28
CA GLY A 229 -3.37 17.08 -3.44
C GLY A 229 -4.27 15.97 -4.00
N LEU A 230 -5.47 16.27 -4.45
CA LEU A 230 -6.44 15.27 -4.90
C LEU A 230 -6.51 15.11 -6.43
N GLY A 231 -5.61 15.75 -7.18
CA GLY A 231 -5.64 15.69 -8.66
C GLY A 231 -5.50 14.27 -9.20
N VAL A 232 -4.53 13.49 -8.71
CA VAL A 232 -4.34 12.08 -9.10
C VAL A 232 -5.51 11.24 -8.63
N LEU A 233 -5.94 11.39 -7.38
CA LEU A 233 -7.09 10.66 -6.82
C LEU A 233 -8.36 10.85 -7.67
N ARG A 234 -8.66 12.08 -8.11
CA ARG A 234 -9.79 12.35 -9.00
C ARG A 234 -9.68 11.60 -10.33
N GLY A 235 -8.48 11.58 -10.93
CA GLY A 235 -8.23 10.82 -12.16
C GLY A 235 -8.42 9.32 -11.94
N VAL A 236 -7.88 8.78 -10.84
CA VAL A 236 -8.06 7.38 -10.43
C VAL A 236 -9.55 7.07 -10.21
N ALA A 237 -10.30 7.95 -9.55
CA ALA A 237 -11.74 7.75 -9.33
C ALA A 237 -12.55 7.71 -10.65
N VAL A 238 -12.19 8.53 -11.64
CA VAL A 238 -12.79 8.48 -12.98
C VAL A 238 -12.49 7.14 -13.64
N ARG A 239 -11.23 6.67 -13.59
CA ARG A 239 -10.83 5.37 -14.16
C ARG A 239 -11.51 4.21 -13.42
N ALA A 240 -11.53 4.24 -12.11
CA ALA A 240 -12.20 3.25 -11.27
C ALA A 240 -13.69 3.11 -11.61
N GLN A 241 -14.36 4.24 -11.80
CA GLN A 241 -15.79 4.23 -12.18
C GLN A 241 -16.04 3.57 -13.53
N ALA A 242 -15.16 3.77 -14.51
CA ALA A 242 -15.28 3.13 -15.81
C ALA A 242 -15.05 1.62 -15.72
N LEU A 243 -14.03 1.19 -14.96
CA LEU A 243 -13.68 -0.22 -14.75
C LEU A 243 -14.76 -1.00 -14.02
N LEU A 244 -15.33 -0.43 -12.96
CA LEU A 244 -16.26 -1.13 -12.09
C LEU A 244 -17.55 -1.52 -12.81
N ARG A 245 -18.06 -2.71 -12.52
CA ARG A 245 -19.45 -3.07 -12.85
C ARG A 245 -20.44 -2.26 -11.99
N PRO A 246 -21.71 -2.15 -12.39
CA PRO A 246 -22.75 -1.61 -11.51
C PRO A 246 -22.76 -2.34 -10.15
N GLY A 247 -22.74 -1.57 -9.07
CA GLY A 247 -22.67 -2.10 -7.70
C GLY A 247 -21.28 -2.56 -7.26
N GLY A 248 -20.23 -2.43 -8.07
CA GLY A 248 -18.85 -2.68 -7.69
C GLY A 248 -18.31 -1.60 -6.75
N TRP A 249 -17.26 -1.92 -6.00
CA TRP A 249 -16.68 -1.10 -4.94
C TRP A 249 -15.38 -0.42 -5.35
N PHE A 250 -15.26 0.85 -5.01
CA PHE A 250 -14.01 1.60 -5.03
C PHE A 250 -13.57 1.88 -3.60
N VAL A 251 -12.29 1.64 -3.29
CA VAL A 251 -11.65 2.01 -2.05
C VAL A 251 -10.36 2.77 -2.35
N VAL A 252 -10.15 3.91 -1.71
CA VAL A 252 -9.00 4.78 -1.97
C VAL A 252 -8.44 5.36 -0.68
N GLU A 253 -7.12 5.24 -0.50
CA GLU A 253 -6.40 5.87 0.60
C GLU A 253 -6.26 7.38 0.39
N HIS A 254 -6.21 8.13 1.51
CA HIS A 254 -5.96 9.56 1.54
C HIS A 254 -5.31 10.00 2.87
N ALA A 255 -4.83 11.24 2.95
CA ALA A 255 -4.33 11.79 4.21
C ALA A 255 -5.45 11.99 5.24
N ASP A 256 -5.10 11.90 6.52
CA ASP A 256 -6.01 12.02 7.66
C ASP A 256 -6.83 13.32 7.71
N VAL A 257 -6.44 14.33 6.97
CA VAL A 257 -7.13 15.63 6.86
C VAL A 257 -7.99 15.77 5.60
N GLN A 258 -8.00 14.78 4.70
CA GLN A 258 -8.64 14.88 3.39
C GLN A 258 -9.99 14.15 3.27
N GLY A 259 -10.42 13.34 4.26
CA GLY A 259 -11.60 12.48 4.15
C GLY A 259 -12.84 13.18 3.65
N ALA A 260 -13.22 14.31 4.23
CA ALA A 260 -14.39 15.08 3.80
C ALA A 260 -14.25 15.59 2.35
N ALA A 261 -13.04 16.03 1.95
CA ALA A 261 -12.78 16.52 0.59
C ALA A 261 -12.83 15.40 -0.45
N VAL A 262 -12.33 14.21 -0.12
CA VAL A 262 -12.40 13.03 -0.99
C VAL A 262 -13.85 12.58 -1.20
N VAL A 263 -14.64 12.48 -0.13
CA VAL A 263 -16.05 12.12 -0.22
C VAL A 263 -16.83 13.17 -1.06
N ALA A 264 -16.54 14.47 -0.87
CA ALA A 264 -17.13 15.52 -1.69
C ALA A 264 -16.75 15.35 -3.17
N ALA A 265 -15.46 15.11 -3.47
CA ALA A 265 -14.97 14.91 -4.84
C ALA A 265 -15.67 13.72 -5.54
N LEU A 266 -15.87 12.60 -4.83
CA LEU A 266 -16.60 11.45 -5.36
C LEU A 266 -18.08 11.78 -5.65
N ARG A 267 -18.73 12.52 -4.74
CA ARG A 267 -20.14 12.96 -4.95
C ARG A 267 -20.27 13.93 -6.11
N ASP A 268 -19.35 14.88 -6.23
CA ASP A 268 -19.34 15.88 -7.31
C ASP A 268 -19.08 15.25 -8.68
N GLN A 269 -18.27 14.18 -8.75
CA GLN A 269 -18.06 13.39 -9.96
C GLN A 269 -19.37 12.75 -10.44
N GLY A 270 -20.27 12.38 -9.53
CA GLY A 270 -21.50 11.66 -9.82
C GLY A 270 -21.28 10.18 -10.15
N GLY A 271 -22.39 9.42 -10.23
CA GLY A 271 -22.34 7.97 -10.52
C GLY A 271 -21.75 7.10 -9.39
N TRP A 272 -21.62 7.67 -8.20
CA TRP A 272 -21.26 6.98 -6.97
C TRP A 272 -22.39 7.05 -5.96
N VAL A 273 -22.65 5.94 -5.29
CA VAL A 273 -23.54 5.83 -4.12
C VAL A 273 -22.71 5.34 -2.91
N GLU A 274 -23.25 5.48 -1.72
CA GLU A 274 -22.62 5.02 -0.49
C GLU A 274 -21.20 5.59 -0.27
N ALA A 275 -20.92 6.82 -0.78
CA ALA A 275 -19.62 7.46 -0.59
C ALA A 275 -19.43 7.86 0.87
N ALA A 276 -18.44 7.25 1.55
CA ALA A 276 -18.16 7.45 2.96
C ALA A 276 -16.66 7.40 3.24
N ASP A 277 -16.24 8.12 4.30
CA ASP A 277 -14.88 8.10 4.84
C ASP A 277 -14.79 7.12 6.01
N HIS A 278 -13.64 6.46 6.13
CA HIS A 278 -13.36 5.45 7.15
C HIS A 278 -12.02 5.68 7.83
N ARG A 279 -11.90 5.18 9.05
CA ARG A 279 -10.73 5.34 9.90
C ARG A 279 -9.82 4.12 9.88
N ASP A 280 -8.52 4.39 10.10
CA ASP A 280 -7.56 3.33 10.39
C ASP A 280 -7.68 2.84 11.84
N LEU A 281 -6.85 1.86 12.20
CA LEU A 281 -6.83 1.27 13.55
C LEU A 281 -6.37 2.24 14.64
N THR A 282 -5.79 3.40 14.27
CA THR A 282 -5.42 4.47 15.19
C THR A 282 -6.55 5.48 15.40
N GLY A 283 -7.67 5.33 14.67
CA GLY A 283 -8.83 6.21 14.73
C GLY A 283 -8.73 7.47 13.88
N ARG A 284 -7.74 7.57 12.98
CA ARG A 284 -7.59 8.68 12.04
C ARG A 284 -8.32 8.34 10.74
N ASP A 285 -8.93 9.34 10.12
CA ASP A 285 -9.51 9.20 8.79
C ASP A 285 -8.41 8.74 7.83
N ARG A 286 -8.69 7.73 6.99
CA ARG A 286 -7.64 7.07 6.22
C ARG A 286 -8.05 6.70 4.81
N TYR A 287 -9.28 6.27 4.59
CA TYR A 287 -9.70 5.83 3.27
C TYR A 287 -11.17 6.10 3.02
N ALA A 288 -11.47 6.47 1.80
CA ALA A 288 -12.84 6.60 1.34
C ALA A 288 -13.26 5.36 0.57
N VAL A 289 -14.54 5.01 0.70
CA VAL A 289 -15.19 3.99 -0.13
C VAL A 289 -16.33 4.61 -0.90
N ALA A 290 -16.61 4.06 -2.07
CA ALA A 290 -17.81 4.39 -2.84
C ALA A 290 -18.24 3.17 -3.64
N ARG A 291 -19.53 3.07 -3.93
CA ARG A 291 -20.10 2.01 -4.74
C ARG A 291 -20.56 2.58 -6.07
N ARG A 292 -20.21 1.94 -7.19
CA ARG A 292 -20.68 2.38 -8.49
C ARG A 292 -22.20 2.29 -8.57
N ASP A 293 -22.87 3.38 -8.94
CA ASP A 293 -24.32 3.40 -9.14
C ASP A 293 -24.74 2.43 -10.26
N ALA A 294 -25.89 1.82 -10.10
CA ALA A 294 -26.52 1.07 -11.18
C ALA A 294 -27.15 2.06 -12.16
N PRO A 295 -26.99 1.89 -13.48
CA PRO A 295 -27.71 2.73 -14.41
C PRO A 295 -29.20 2.63 -14.09
N THR A 296 -29.83 3.78 -13.81
CA THR A 296 -31.26 3.83 -13.61
C THR A 296 -31.90 3.30 -14.90
N SER A 297 -32.55 2.13 -14.84
CA SER A 297 -33.31 1.63 -15.97
C SER A 297 -34.33 2.70 -16.36
N ALA A 298 -34.17 3.27 -17.56
CA ALA A 298 -35.15 4.19 -18.08
C ALA A 298 -36.53 3.52 -17.98
N PRO A 299 -37.57 4.21 -17.50
CA PRO A 299 -38.87 3.62 -17.42
C PRO A 299 -39.25 3.14 -18.82
N THR A 300 -39.49 1.85 -18.96
CA THR A 300 -39.99 1.24 -20.19
C THR A 300 -41.30 2.00 -20.55
N SER A 301 -41.25 2.83 -21.58
CA SER A 301 -42.45 3.49 -22.08
C SER A 301 -43.45 2.40 -22.43
N ALA A 302 -44.51 2.32 -21.66
CA ALA A 302 -45.63 1.44 -21.97
C ALA A 302 -46.10 1.72 -23.41
N PRO A 303 -46.35 0.70 -24.22
CA PRO A 303 -46.90 0.92 -25.53
C PRO A 303 -48.25 1.63 -25.36
N SER A 304 -48.37 2.82 -25.95
CA SER A 304 -49.63 3.54 -26.09
C SER A 304 -50.60 2.62 -26.83
N GLY A 305 -51.54 2.04 -26.09
CA GLY A 305 -52.65 1.29 -26.68
C GLY A 305 -53.45 2.22 -27.56
N ASP A 306 -53.29 2.03 -28.85
CA ASP A 306 -54.16 2.61 -29.86
C ASP A 306 -55.54 1.99 -29.70
N GLY A 307 -56.44 2.72 -29.05
CA GLY A 307 -57.83 2.40 -28.93
C GLY A 307 -58.56 2.80 -30.25
N GLY A 308 -58.45 1.94 -31.23
CA GLY A 308 -59.32 2.08 -32.45
C GLY A 308 -60.77 1.91 -32.09
N ASP A 309 -61.48 3.01 -32.25
CA ASP A 309 -62.87 3.15 -32.18
C ASP A 309 -63.55 2.38 -33.34
N ARG A 310 -64.57 1.61 -33.02
CA ARG A 310 -65.77 1.37 -33.85
C ARG A 310 -66.98 1.08 -33.01
#